data_e86ff2e5ab339cb089907610f8d21997
#
_entry.id   e86ff2e5ab339cb089907610f8d21997
#
_cell.length_a   1.000
_cell.length_b   1.000
_cell.length_c   1.000
_cell.angle_alpha   90.00
_cell.angle_beta   90.00
_cell.angle_gamma   90.00
#
_symmetry.space_group_name_H-M   'P 1'
#
loop_
_entity.id
_entity.type
_entity.pdbx_description
1 polymer ?
#
loop_
_entity_poly.entity_id
_entity_poly.type
_entity_poly.pdbx_seq_one_letter_code
_entity_poly.pdbx_strand_id
1 'polypeptide(L)'
;MNLHIDNRQINLDDLRSINNESITISIDECVSKKVKLAFQQIQASINNDETVYGINTGFGQLAKIRIEKDDLAELQRNLVRSHAAGVGDLLPGKIVKLIIVLKIMALSKGLSGVCTEIIDRLCDFINHGILPCIPSKGSVGASGDLAPLAHLSLALIGEGDVIFNGEIVQTKDALKACSLEPIILGPKEGLALLNGTQASTAIAINAYFEVENLFQAALCAGAMSVEAIKGSKKPFDARIHNARGHRG
;
A
#
# COMPACT_ATOMS: atom_id res chain seq x y z
N MET A 1 4.79 -17.95 0.67
CA MET A 1 6.08 -17.23 0.44
C MET A 1 6.47 -16.46 1.70
N ASN A 2 7.77 -16.40 2.03
CA ASN A 2 8.26 -15.61 3.17
C ASN A 2 9.00 -14.37 2.64
N LEU A 3 8.45 -13.19 2.87
CA LEU A 3 8.98 -11.91 2.38
C LEU A 3 9.73 -11.21 3.51
N HIS A 4 11.05 -11.11 3.38
CA HIS A 4 11.89 -10.37 4.32
C HIS A 4 12.20 -8.99 3.74
N ILE A 5 11.74 -7.94 4.44
CA ILE A 5 11.97 -6.54 4.03
C ILE A 5 13.33 -6.09 4.56
N ASP A 6 14.26 -5.99 3.66
CA ASP A 6 15.60 -5.49 3.86
C ASP A 6 15.89 -4.29 2.93
N ASN A 7 17.14 -4.04 2.59
CA ASN A 7 17.52 -2.96 1.66
C ASN A 7 17.45 -3.38 0.18
N ARG A 8 17.08 -4.63 -0.16
CA ARG A 8 16.97 -5.08 -1.56
C ARG A 8 15.77 -4.45 -2.25
N GLN A 9 15.88 -4.33 -3.55
CA GLN A 9 14.73 -3.98 -4.38
C GLN A 9 13.84 -5.22 -4.57
N ILE A 10 12.54 -5.07 -4.34
CA ILE A 10 11.54 -6.06 -4.69
C ILE A 10 11.30 -5.97 -6.19
N ASN A 11 11.34 -7.10 -6.89
CA ASN A 11 11.14 -7.20 -8.33
C ASN A 11 9.68 -7.58 -8.69
N LEU A 12 9.38 -7.66 -9.98
CA LEU A 12 8.03 -8.00 -10.45
C LEU A 12 7.62 -9.44 -10.10
N ASP A 13 8.56 -10.37 -10.02
CA ASP A 13 8.26 -11.77 -9.67
C ASP A 13 7.90 -11.90 -8.20
N ASP A 14 8.59 -11.16 -7.32
CA ASP A 14 8.21 -11.05 -5.91
C ASP A 14 6.77 -10.49 -5.79
N LEU A 15 6.44 -9.42 -6.53
CA LEU A 15 5.11 -8.81 -6.52
C LEU A 15 4.04 -9.74 -7.10
N ARG A 16 4.39 -10.57 -8.08
CA ARG A 16 3.49 -11.58 -8.64
C ARG A 16 3.17 -12.66 -7.61
N SER A 17 4.17 -13.13 -6.88
CA SER A 17 3.98 -14.09 -5.79
C SER A 17 3.13 -13.49 -4.67
N ILE A 18 3.38 -12.23 -4.28
CA ILE A 18 2.56 -11.50 -3.30
C ILE A 18 1.10 -11.42 -3.75
N ASN A 19 0.85 -11.17 -5.05
CA ASN A 19 -0.51 -11.06 -5.58
C ASN A 19 -1.28 -12.39 -5.53
N ASN A 20 -0.61 -13.51 -5.77
CA ASN A 20 -1.23 -14.81 -6.02
C ASN A 20 -1.19 -15.77 -4.84
N GLU A 21 -0.27 -15.60 -3.89
CA GLU A 21 0.00 -16.55 -2.82
C GLU A 21 -0.30 -15.98 -1.43
N SER A 22 -0.39 -16.87 -0.45
CA SER A 22 -0.28 -16.48 0.96
C SER A 22 1.16 -16.12 1.28
N ILE A 23 1.35 -15.00 1.96
CA ILE A 23 2.67 -14.52 2.35
C ILE A 23 2.76 -14.27 3.84
N THR A 24 3.96 -14.38 4.38
CA THR A 24 4.35 -13.84 5.68
C THR A 24 5.42 -12.79 5.48
N ILE A 25 5.38 -11.73 6.30
CA ILE A 25 6.31 -10.61 6.19
C ILE A 25 7.07 -10.44 7.49
N SER A 26 8.36 -10.16 7.37
CA SER A 26 9.22 -9.75 8.48
C SER A 26 10.11 -8.58 8.07
N ILE A 27 10.52 -7.78 9.06
CA ILE A 27 11.35 -6.58 8.85
C ILE A 27 12.76 -6.85 9.37
N ASP A 28 13.77 -6.51 8.58
CA ASP A 28 15.16 -6.60 8.98
C ASP A 28 15.50 -5.56 10.07
N GLU A 29 16.41 -5.92 10.97
CA GLU A 29 16.82 -5.05 12.07
C GLU A 29 17.46 -3.73 11.57
N CYS A 30 18.18 -3.76 10.47
CA CYS A 30 18.78 -2.56 9.89
C CYS A 30 17.73 -1.57 9.38
N VAL A 31 16.59 -2.06 8.87
CA VAL A 31 15.44 -1.25 8.46
C VAL A 31 14.78 -0.64 9.69
N SER A 32 14.52 -1.44 10.72
CA SER A 32 13.93 -0.96 11.99
C SER A 32 14.78 0.14 12.62
N LYS A 33 16.11 0.01 12.59
CA LYS A 33 17.05 1.06 13.07
C LYS A 33 16.90 2.37 12.29
N LYS A 34 16.80 2.32 10.96
CA LYS A 34 16.61 3.53 10.13
C LYS A 34 15.28 4.22 10.43
N VAL A 35 14.21 3.46 10.51
CA VAL A 35 12.87 3.98 10.83
C VAL A 35 12.88 4.67 12.19
N LYS A 36 13.47 4.01 13.19
CA LYS A 36 13.60 4.56 14.56
C LYS A 36 14.39 5.86 14.61
N LEU A 37 15.50 5.97 13.85
CA LEU A 37 16.29 7.20 13.77
C LEU A 37 15.46 8.35 13.16
N ALA A 38 14.75 8.11 12.06
CA ALA A 38 13.88 9.12 11.45
C ALA A 38 12.76 9.57 12.38
N PHE A 39 12.14 8.65 13.10
CA PHE A 39 11.13 8.95 14.11
C PHE A 39 11.70 9.84 15.23
N GLN A 40 12.91 9.50 15.76
CA GLN A 40 13.57 10.29 16.78
C GLN A 40 13.87 11.73 16.33
N GLN A 41 14.21 11.94 15.06
CA GLN A 41 14.39 13.30 14.50
C GLN A 41 13.11 14.12 14.52
N ILE A 42 11.95 13.51 14.17
CA ILE A 42 10.66 14.19 14.27
C ILE A 42 10.34 14.56 15.72
N GLN A 43 10.57 13.65 16.67
CA GLN A 43 10.35 13.92 18.08
C GLN A 43 11.25 15.06 18.60
N ALA A 44 12.50 15.11 18.15
CA ALA A 44 13.42 16.19 18.51
C ALA A 44 12.93 17.56 18.01
N SER A 45 12.47 17.66 16.74
CA SER A 45 11.94 18.91 16.19
C SER A 45 10.69 19.39 16.95
N ILE A 46 9.79 18.46 17.35
CA ILE A 46 8.60 18.78 18.16
C ILE A 46 9.02 19.34 19.53
N ASN A 47 10.04 18.73 20.16
CA ASN A 47 10.51 19.14 21.47
C ASN A 47 11.24 20.48 21.44
N ASN A 48 11.87 20.84 20.31
CA ASN A 48 12.51 22.14 20.10
C ASN A 48 11.54 23.26 19.72
N ASP A 49 10.24 23.01 19.77
CA ASP A 49 9.19 23.98 19.45
C ASP A 49 9.20 24.51 18.01
N GLU A 50 9.83 23.79 17.10
CA GLU A 50 9.83 24.12 15.68
C GLU A 50 8.44 23.92 15.08
N THR A 51 7.94 24.91 14.33
CA THR A 51 6.68 24.79 13.58
C THR A 51 6.96 24.09 12.26
N VAL A 52 6.53 22.83 12.13
CA VAL A 52 6.76 22.04 10.92
C VAL A 52 5.42 21.56 10.37
N TYR A 53 5.20 21.86 9.09
CA TYR A 53 3.97 21.49 8.37
C TYR A 53 3.67 19.99 8.46
N GLY A 54 2.45 19.66 8.83
CA GLY A 54 1.98 18.28 8.93
C GLY A 54 2.51 17.50 10.14
N ILE A 55 3.29 18.14 11.00
CA ILE A 55 3.77 17.58 12.28
C ILE A 55 2.96 18.19 13.44
N ASN A 56 3.04 19.50 13.61
CA ASN A 56 2.40 20.26 14.68
C ASN A 56 1.62 21.48 14.17
N THR A 57 1.15 21.42 12.93
CA THR A 57 0.25 22.41 12.34
C THR A 57 -1.01 21.75 11.80
N GLY A 58 -2.06 22.52 11.57
CA GLY A 58 -3.19 22.10 10.77
C GLY A 58 -2.79 21.87 9.29
N PHE A 59 -3.76 21.51 8.46
CA PHE A 59 -3.57 21.20 7.04
C PHE A 59 -4.26 22.22 6.13
N GLY A 60 -3.79 22.36 4.89
CA GLY A 60 -4.37 23.25 3.89
C GLY A 60 -4.40 24.70 4.39
N GLN A 61 -5.59 25.29 4.50
CA GLN A 61 -5.75 26.66 4.98
C GLN A 61 -5.33 26.86 6.44
N LEU A 62 -5.34 25.78 7.23
CA LEU A 62 -4.93 25.77 8.64
C LEU A 62 -3.44 25.48 8.84
N ALA A 63 -2.64 25.41 7.78
CA ALA A 63 -1.22 25.07 7.81
C ALA A 63 -0.34 26.01 8.69
N LYS A 64 -0.85 27.19 9.01
CA LYS A 64 -0.18 28.18 9.86
C LYS A 64 -0.63 28.13 11.34
N ILE A 65 -1.67 27.35 11.62
CA ILE A 65 -2.20 27.22 12.97
C ILE A 65 -1.42 26.12 13.66
N ARG A 66 -0.71 26.48 14.72
CA ARG A 66 -0.02 25.53 15.57
C ARG A 66 -1.02 24.76 16.44
N ILE A 67 -0.83 23.48 16.57
CA ILE A 67 -1.63 22.58 17.39
C ILE A 67 -0.84 22.24 18.65
N GLU A 68 -1.51 22.28 19.79
CA GLU A 68 -0.92 21.93 21.09
C GLU A 68 -0.53 20.44 21.11
N LYS A 69 0.50 20.10 21.90
CA LYS A 69 1.04 18.73 21.94
C LYS A 69 0.00 17.68 22.32
N ASP A 70 -0.91 18.03 23.24
CA ASP A 70 -1.94 17.13 23.75
C ASP A 70 -3.02 16.82 22.70
N ASP A 71 -3.21 17.69 21.71
CA ASP A 71 -4.22 17.55 20.66
C ASP A 71 -3.67 16.87 19.39
N LEU A 72 -2.35 16.62 19.31
CA LEU A 72 -1.73 16.09 18.10
C LEU A 72 -2.22 14.68 17.75
N ALA A 73 -2.42 13.80 18.71
CA ALA A 73 -2.94 12.46 18.47
C ALA A 73 -4.38 12.50 17.93
N GLU A 74 -5.24 13.37 18.51
CA GLU A 74 -6.60 13.55 18.02
C GLU A 74 -6.64 14.16 16.63
N LEU A 75 -5.76 15.12 16.34
CA LEU A 75 -5.60 15.69 14.99
C LEU A 75 -5.30 14.60 13.98
N GLN A 76 -4.34 13.70 14.26
CA GLN A 76 -3.97 12.62 13.32
C GLN A 76 -5.13 11.63 13.12
N ARG A 77 -5.84 11.28 14.19
CA ARG A 77 -7.02 10.43 14.12
C ARG A 77 -8.15 11.07 13.29
N ASN A 78 -8.42 12.35 13.51
CA ASN A 78 -9.44 13.09 12.77
C ASN A 78 -9.04 13.29 11.30
N LEU A 79 -7.75 13.44 11.00
CA LEU A 79 -7.24 13.46 9.64
C LEU A 79 -7.57 12.15 8.92
N VAL A 80 -7.29 11.00 9.53
CA VAL A 80 -7.63 9.67 8.97
C VAL A 80 -9.13 9.55 8.73
N ARG A 81 -9.95 9.86 9.74
CA ARG A 81 -11.41 9.75 9.65
C ARG A 81 -12.02 10.64 8.57
N SER A 82 -11.55 11.89 8.45
CA SER A 82 -12.08 12.85 7.48
C SER A 82 -11.76 12.47 6.03
N HIS A 83 -10.70 11.69 5.80
CA HIS A 83 -10.27 11.27 4.46
C HIS A 83 -10.81 9.87 4.08
N ALA A 84 -11.36 9.11 5.01
CA ALA A 84 -11.96 7.81 4.74
C ALA A 84 -13.37 7.94 4.12
N ALA A 85 -13.43 8.60 2.97
CA ALA A 85 -14.66 8.97 2.25
C ALA A 85 -14.83 8.17 0.95
N GLY A 86 -14.20 7.00 0.84
CA GLY A 86 -14.33 6.11 -0.32
C GLY A 86 -15.74 5.52 -0.42
N VAL A 87 -16.18 5.25 -1.65
CA VAL A 87 -17.49 4.67 -1.97
C VAL A 87 -17.38 3.58 -3.04
N GLY A 88 -18.47 2.85 -3.28
CA GLY A 88 -18.55 1.76 -4.26
C GLY A 88 -18.14 0.41 -3.70
N ASP A 89 -17.96 -0.56 -4.60
CA ASP A 89 -17.57 -1.92 -4.23
C ASP A 89 -16.18 -1.95 -3.59
N LEU A 90 -15.92 -2.96 -2.77
CA LEU A 90 -14.63 -3.14 -2.14
C LEU A 90 -13.56 -3.58 -3.15
N LEU A 91 -12.34 -3.10 -2.98
CA LEU A 91 -11.19 -3.60 -3.72
C LEU A 91 -10.98 -5.09 -3.42
N PRO A 92 -10.62 -5.91 -4.42
CA PRO A 92 -10.26 -7.31 -4.21
C PRO A 92 -9.13 -7.47 -3.18
N GLY A 93 -9.21 -8.49 -2.32
CA GLY A 93 -8.23 -8.73 -1.26
C GLY A 93 -6.77 -8.81 -1.75
N LYS A 94 -6.53 -9.33 -2.98
CA LYS A 94 -5.20 -9.34 -3.61
C LYS A 94 -4.63 -7.94 -3.82
N ILE A 95 -5.48 -6.97 -4.20
CA ILE A 95 -5.08 -5.57 -4.38
C ILE A 95 -4.83 -4.92 -3.01
N VAL A 96 -5.69 -5.16 -2.02
CA VAL A 96 -5.50 -4.65 -0.65
C VAL A 96 -4.21 -5.17 -0.06
N LYS A 97 -3.89 -6.44 -0.25
CA LYS A 97 -2.61 -7.04 0.16
C LYS A 97 -1.41 -6.33 -0.47
N LEU A 98 -1.46 -6.06 -1.78
CA LEU A 98 -0.42 -5.26 -2.47
C LEU A 98 -0.31 -3.85 -1.90
N ILE A 99 -1.42 -3.16 -1.62
CA ILE A 99 -1.42 -1.82 -1.00
C ILE A 99 -0.66 -1.86 0.33
N ILE A 100 -0.96 -2.83 1.20
CA ILE A 100 -0.28 -2.97 2.50
C ILE A 100 1.22 -3.20 2.30
N VAL A 101 1.60 -4.14 1.44
CA VAL A 101 3.02 -4.44 1.18
C VAL A 101 3.77 -3.24 0.62
N LEU A 102 3.20 -2.54 -0.36
CA LEU A 102 3.80 -1.33 -0.93
C LEU A 102 3.91 -0.21 0.12
N LYS A 103 2.96 -0.13 1.06
CA LYS A 103 3.03 0.81 2.18
C LYS A 103 4.15 0.44 3.15
N ILE A 104 4.28 -0.83 3.53
CA ILE A 104 5.39 -1.34 4.33
C ILE A 104 6.73 -0.97 3.66
N MET A 105 6.90 -1.27 2.37
CA MET A 105 8.11 -0.95 1.62
C MET A 105 8.44 0.55 1.63
N ALA A 106 7.43 1.40 1.44
CA ALA A 106 7.62 2.85 1.44
C ALA A 106 8.05 3.38 2.81
N LEU A 107 7.40 2.94 3.89
CA LEU A 107 7.70 3.36 5.26
C LEU A 107 9.04 2.80 5.74
N SER A 108 9.40 1.58 5.33
CA SER A 108 10.67 0.91 5.65
C SER A 108 11.91 1.63 5.11
N LYS A 109 11.74 2.58 4.18
CA LYS A 109 12.85 3.46 3.75
C LYS A 109 13.36 4.38 4.86
N GLY A 110 12.60 4.55 5.96
CA GLY A 110 12.97 5.40 7.09
C GLY A 110 13.00 6.89 6.75
N LEU A 111 12.13 7.34 5.83
CA LEU A 111 12.06 8.75 5.40
C LEU A 111 10.75 9.43 5.81
N SER A 112 9.80 8.66 6.34
CA SER A 112 8.46 9.16 6.68
C SER A 112 8.32 9.63 8.13
N GLY A 113 9.25 9.25 9.02
CA GLY A 113 9.25 9.64 10.43
C GLY A 113 8.13 9.00 11.25
N VAL A 114 7.68 7.80 10.87
CA VAL A 114 6.73 6.99 11.65
C VAL A 114 7.46 6.13 12.67
N CYS A 115 6.77 5.70 13.73
CA CYS A 115 7.30 4.70 14.66
C CYS A 115 7.36 3.31 14.02
N THR A 116 8.16 2.42 14.56
CA THR A 116 8.29 1.03 14.07
C THR A 116 7.00 0.25 14.24
N GLU A 117 6.23 0.54 15.29
CA GLU A 117 4.97 -0.13 15.62
C GLU A 117 3.95 -0.07 14.47
N ILE A 118 3.92 1.02 13.70
CA ILE A 118 3.04 1.13 12.51
C ILE A 118 3.43 0.09 11.45
N ILE A 119 4.74 -0.06 11.19
CA ILE A 119 5.22 -1.02 10.20
C ILE A 119 4.98 -2.45 10.69
N ASP A 120 5.26 -2.71 11.97
CA ASP A 120 5.03 -4.01 12.59
C ASP A 120 3.55 -4.38 12.51
N ARG A 121 2.62 -3.45 12.80
CA ARG A 121 1.18 -3.68 12.69
C ARG A 121 0.72 -3.94 11.26
N LEU A 122 1.30 -3.26 10.26
CA LEU A 122 1.04 -3.56 8.85
C LEU A 122 1.51 -4.98 8.48
N CYS A 123 2.65 -5.42 9.03
CA CYS A 123 3.12 -6.79 8.88
C CYS A 123 2.16 -7.79 9.56
N ASP A 124 1.67 -7.47 10.78
CA ASP A 124 0.68 -8.29 11.48
C ASP A 124 -0.59 -8.46 10.66
N PHE A 125 -1.06 -7.41 9.99
CA PHE A 125 -2.24 -7.49 9.12
C PHE A 125 -2.06 -8.53 8.02
N ILE A 126 -0.91 -8.54 7.37
CA ILE A 126 -0.58 -9.55 6.35
C ILE A 126 -0.46 -10.94 6.98
N ASN A 127 0.27 -11.05 8.10
CA ASN A 127 0.58 -12.33 8.73
C ASN A 127 -0.64 -13.02 9.33
N HIS A 128 -1.64 -12.25 9.77
CA HIS A 128 -2.91 -12.75 10.30
C HIS A 128 -4.04 -12.76 9.27
N GLY A 129 -3.80 -12.29 8.03
CA GLY A 129 -4.83 -12.24 6.99
C GLY A 129 -5.92 -11.20 7.26
N ILE A 130 -5.60 -10.12 7.96
CA ILE A 130 -6.51 -8.99 8.22
C ILE A 130 -6.42 -8.03 7.03
N LEU A 131 -7.45 -7.94 6.21
CA LEU A 131 -7.48 -7.09 5.02
C LEU A 131 -8.51 -5.97 5.19
N PRO A 132 -8.08 -4.69 5.32
CA PRO A 132 -8.99 -3.56 5.43
C PRO A 132 -9.99 -3.48 4.27
N CYS A 133 -11.24 -3.17 4.57
CA CYS A 133 -12.29 -2.92 3.58
C CYS A 133 -12.05 -1.56 2.92
N ILE A 134 -11.49 -1.55 1.72
CA ILE A 134 -11.15 -0.34 0.97
C ILE A 134 -12.12 -0.22 -0.21
N PRO A 135 -12.98 0.83 -0.26
CA PRO A 135 -13.84 1.10 -1.40
C PRO A 135 -13.04 1.44 -2.67
N SER A 136 -13.54 1.03 -3.82
CA SER A 136 -12.86 1.17 -5.11
C SER A 136 -12.83 2.58 -5.67
N LYS A 137 -13.68 3.49 -5.18
CA LYS A 137 -13.81 4.87 -5.66
C LYS A 137 -13.52 5.83 -4.51
N GLY A 138 -12.54 6.72 -4.67
CA GLY A 138 -12.19 7.70 -3.63
C GLY A 138 -10.87 8.42 -3.85
N SER A 139 -9.87 7.80 -4.49
CA SER A 139 -8.64 8.50 -4.84
C SER A 139 -8.90 9.51 -5.96
N VAL A 140 -8.39 10.73 -5.77
CA VAL A 140 -8.39 11.78 -6.81
C VAL A 140 -6.99 12.01 -7.39
N GLY A 141 -5.98 11.35 -6.85
CA GLY A 141 -4.60 11.36 -7.35
C GLY A 141 -3.85 12.70 -7.28
N ALA A 142 -4.42 13.72 -6.63
CA ALA A 142 -3.85 15.06 -6.63
C ALA A 142 -2.58 15.19 -5.77
N SER A 143 -2.54 14.49 -4.62
CA SER A 143 -1.36 14.41 -3.72
C SER A 143 -1.18 13.00 -3.16
N GLY A 144 -1.58 12.00 -3.93
CA GLY A 144 -1.59 10.60 -3.57
C GLY A 144 -3.01 10.03 -3.42
N ASP A 145 -3.07 8.80 -2.97
CA ASP A 145 -4.30 8.00 -2.85
C ASP A 145 -4.93 8.15 -1.45
N LEU A 146 -5.26 9.39 -1.06
CA LEU A 146 -5.63 9.72 0.33
C LEU A 146 -6.79 8.87 0.86
N ALA A 147 -7.91 8.80 0.14
CA ALA A 147 -9.09 8.08 0.62
C ALA A 147 -8.86 6.56 0.77
N PRO A 148 -8.31 5.82 -0.21
CA PRO A 148 -7.99 4.40 -0.01
C PRO A 148 -7.02 4.16 1.15
N LEU A 149 -5.99 4.99 1.29
CA LEU A 149 -5.02 4.87 2.37
C LEU A 149 -5.60 5.29 3.73
N ALA A 150 -6.62 6.16 3.74
CA ALA A 150 -7.37 6.46 4.95
C ALA A 150 -8.18 5.24 5.44
N HIS A 151 -8.83 4.50 4.54
CA HIS A 151 -9.49 3.25 4.91
C HIS A 151 -8.51 2.20 5.45
N LEU A 152 -7.31 2.07 4.87
CA LEU A 152 -6.25 1.26 5.45
C LEU A 152 -5.89 1.73 6.87
N SER A 153 -5.75 3.05 7.05
CA SER A 153 -5.33 3.66 8.31
C SER A 153 -6.40 3.57 9.39
N LEU A 154 -7.70 3.59 9.03
CA LEU A 154 -8.80 3.33 9.97
C LEU A 154 -8.63 1.97 10.65
N ALA A 155 -8.31 0.93 9.87
CA ALA A 155 -8.08 -0.39 10.44
C ALA A 155 -6.89 -0.41 11.42
N LEU A 156 -5.81 0.34 11.17
CA LEU A 156 -4.68 0.44 12.11
C LEU A 156 -5.08 1.02 13.46
N ILE A 157 -6.00 1.99 13.47
CA ILE A 157 -6.52 2.62 14.70
C ILE A 157 -7.74 1.88 15.30
N GLY A 158 -8.07 0.68 14.79
CA GLY A 158 -9.16 -0.16 15.31
C GLY A 158 -10.55 0.25 14.85
N GLU A 159 -10.67 1.05 13.79
CA GLU A 159 -11.93 1.54 13.25
C GLU A 159 -12.23 0.97 11.86
N GLY A 160 -13.49 1.07 11.42
CA GLY A 160 -13.94 0.54 10.15
C GLY A 160 -14.04 -0.99 10.14
N ASP A 161 -14.13 -1.55 8.94
CA ASP A 161 -14.32 -2.97 8.70
C ASP A 161 -13.11 -3.60 8.02
N VAL A 162 -12.91 -4.89 8.25
CA VAL A 162 -11.88 -5.70 7.62
C VAL A 162 -12.46 -7.02 7.14
N ILE A 163 -11.84 -7.62 6.12
CA ILE A 163 -12.07 -9.01 5.76
C ILE A 163 -11.11 -9.83 6.63
N PHE A 164 -11.66 -10.70 7.46
CA PHE A 164 -10.92 -11.61 8.33
C PHE A 164 -11.58 -13.00 8.27
N ASN A 165 -10.79 -14.04 8.00
CA ASN A 165 -11.28 -15.41 7.77
C ASN A 165 -12.38 -15.52 6.71
N GLY A 166 -12.35 -14.64 5.70
CA GLY A 166 -13.34 -14.63 4.60
C GLY A 166 -14.64 -13.87 4.89
N GLU A 167 -14.79 -13.32 6.09
CA GLU A 167 -15.97 -12.56 6.51
C GLU A 167 -15.61 -11.09 6.73
N ILE A 168 -16.59 -10.19 6.52
CA ILE A 168 -16.45 -8.78 6.88
C ILE A 168 -16.84 -8.62 8.35
N VAL A 169 -15.90 -8.15 9.15
CA VAL A 169 -16.05 -7.94 10.59
C VAL A 169 -15.56 -6.56 10.99
N GLN A 170 -15.98 -6.10 12.16
CA GLN A 170 -15.41 -4.87 12.74
C GLN A 170 -13.92 -5.06 13.00
N THR A 171 -13.10 -4.07 12.66
CA THR A 171 -11.65 -4.14 12.85
C THR A 171 -11.24 -4.49 14.28
N LYS A 172 -11.91 -3.89 15.27
CA LYS A 172 -11.65 -4.16 16.70
C LYS A 172 -11.80 -5.64 17.08
N ASP A 173 -12.75 -6.34 16.45
CA ASP A 173 -13.00 -7.74 16.76
C ASP A 173 -11.92 -8.64 16.13
N ALA A 174 -11.48 -8.33 14.90
CA ALA A 174 -10.36 -9.01 14.27
C ALA A 174 -9.05 -8.80 15.03
N LEU A 175 -8.76 -7.56 15.45
CA LEU A 175 -7.57 -7.26 16.27
C LEU A 175 -7.59 -8.04 17.58
N LYS A 176 -8.71 -8.05 18.29
CA LYS A 176 -8.87 -8.79 19.55
C LYS A 176 -8.66 -10.30 19.35
N ALA A 177 -9.19 -10.87 18.27
CA ALA A 177 -8.99 -12.28 17.94
C ALA A 177 -7.52 -12.66 17.72
N CYS A 178 -6.72 -11.70 17.24
CA CYS A 178 -5.27 -11.85 17.03
C CYS A 178 -4.42 -11.35 18.21
N SER A 179 -5.02 -10.95 19.34
CA SER A 179 -4.33 -10.35 20.49
C SER A 179 -3.52 -9.11 20.13
N LEU A 180 -4.06 -8.30 19.21
CA LEU A 180 -3.49 -7.04 18.77
C LEU A 180 -4.31 -5.86 19.32
N GLU A 181 -3.62 -4.77 19.68
CA GLU A 181 -4.27 -3.54 20.13
C GLU A 181 -4.29 -2.48 19.03
N PRO A 182 -5.32 -1.61 18.94
CA PRO A 182 -5.30 -0.47 18.04
C PRO A 182 -4.08 0.42 18.24
N ILE A 183 -3.55 1.00 17.16
CA ILE A 183 -2.45 1.96 17.23
C ILE A 183 -2.98 3.34 17.60
N ILE A 184 -2.26 4.03 18.49
CA ILE A 184 -2.46 5.46 18.75
C ILE A 184 -1.47 6.22 17.88
N LEU A 185 -1.98 7.00 16.92
CA LEU A 185 -1.15 7.75 15.99
C LEU A 185 -0.47 8.93 16.70
N GLY A 186 0.83 8.97 16.59
CA GLY A 186 1.65 10.11 16.99
C GLY A 186 1.69 11.23 15.93
N PRO A 187 2.37 12.34 16.22
CA PRO A 187 2.52 13.46 15.31
C PRO A 187 3.05 13.05 13.93
N LYS A 188 2.47 13.58 12.83
CA LYS A 188 2.78 13.27 11.44
C LYS A 188 2.35 11.88 10.95
N GLU A 189 2.04 10.93 11.82
CA GLU A 189 1.82 9.53 11.43
C GLU A 189 0.56 9.35 10.58
N GLY A 190 -0.53 10.05 10.90
CA GLY A 190 -1.71 10.08 10.04
C GLY A 190 -1.38 10.58 8.63
N LEU A 191 -0.66 11.71 8.52
CA LEU A 191 -0.23 12.23 7.24
C LEU A 191 0.69 11.24 6.49
N ALA A 192 1.64 10.63 7.17
CA ALA A 192 2.56 9.65 6.57
C ALA A 192 1.82 8.40 6.05
N LEU A 193 0.76 7.99 6.74
CA LEU A 193 -0.09 6.89 6.32
C LEU A 193 -0.95 7.24 5.11
N LEU A 194 -1.54 8.44 5.06
CA LEU A 194 -2.43 8.87 4.00
C LEU A 194 -1.72 9.20 2.70
N ASN A 195 -0.51 9.78 2.76
CA ASN A 195 0.22 10.20 1.57
C ASN A 195 0.97 9.03 0.93
N GLY A 196 0.81 8.93 -0.38
CA GLY A 196 1.48 7.96 -1.22
C GLY A 196 0.60 7.47 -2.36
N THR A 197 1.17 6.68 -3.26
CA THR A 197 0.53 6.16 -4.47
C THR A 197 0.33 4.65 -4.41
N GLN A 198 0.26 4.07 -3.20
CA GLN A 198 0.23 2.63 -3.04
C GLN A 198 -1.04 1.98 -3.60
N ALA A 199 -2.18 2.66 -3.53
CA ALA A 199 -3.43 2.12 -4.08
C ALA A 199 -3.42 2.11 -5.61
N SER A 200 -3.09 3.23 -6.25
CA SER A 200 -2.97 3.32 -7.71
C SER A 200 -1.87 2.39 -8.24
N THR A 201 -0.74 2.28 -7.56
CA THR A 201 0.35 1.37 -7.92
C THR A 201 -0.08 -0.09 -7.81
N ALA A 202 -0.77 -0.49 -6.74
CA ALA A 202 -1.26 -1.86 -6.55
C ALA A 202 -2.28 -2.26 -7.63
N ILE A 203 -3.19 -1.35 -7.98
CA ILE A 203 -4.15 -1.56 -9.07
C ILE A 203 -3.43 -1.72 -10.41
N ALA A 204 -2.43 -0.87 -10.69
CA ALA A 204 -1.65 -0.94 -11.92
C ALA A 204 -0.84 -2.25 -12.02
N ILE A 205 -0.22 -2.70 -10.92
CA ILE A 205 0.52 -3.97 -10.87
C ILE A 205 -0.42 -5.15 -11.14
N ASN A 206 -1.58 -5.19 -10.47
CA ASN A 206 -2.56 -6.25 -10.70
C ASN A 206 -3.05 -6.26 -12.17
N ALA A 207 -3.38 -5.08 -12.72
CA ALA A 207 -3.80 -4.95 -14.11
C ALA A 207 -2.69 -5.39 -15.09
N TYR A 208 -1.44 -5.06 -14.80
CA TYR A 208 -0.29 -5.50 -15.60
C TYR A 208 -0.20 -7.04 -15.66
N PHE A 209 -0.34 -7.72 -14.53
CA PHE A 209 -0.30 -9.18 -14.51
C PHE A 209 -1.48 -9.82 -15.25
N GLU A 210 -2.67 -9.23 -15.18
CA GLU A 210 -3.83 -9.70 -15.93
C GLU A 210 -3.65 -9.50 -17.44
N VAL A 211 -3.16 -8.34 -17.87
CA VAL A 211 -2.87 -8.05 -19.29
C VAL A 211 -1.79 -8.98 -19.83
N GLU A 212 -0.74 -9.28 -19.07
CA GLU A 212 0.30 -10.21 -19.49
C GLU A 212 -0.26 -11.62 -19.75
N ASN A 213 -1.13 -12.12 -18.87
CA ASN A 213 -1.80 -13.41 -19.05
C ASN A 213 -2.71 -13.40 -20.30
N LEU A 214 -3.47 -12.32 -20.51
CA LEU A 214 -4.32 -12.15 -21.69
C LEU A 214 -3.49 -12.09 -22.97
N PHE A 215 -2.36 -11.41 -22.96
CA PHE A 215 -1.46 -11.33 -24.09
C PHE A 215 -0.89 -12.70 -24.47
N GLN A 216 -0.44 -13.48 -23.49
CA GLN A 216 0.03 -14.85 -23.73
C GLN A 216 -1.08 -15.74 -24.31
N ALA A 217 -2.29 -15.65 -23.75
CA ALA A 217 -3.44 -16.38 -24.27
C ALA A 217 -3.76 -15.98 -25.72
N ALA A 218 -3.68 -14.68 -26.04
CA ALA A 218 -3.90 -14.18 -27.40
C ALA A 218 -2.85 -14.70 -28.39
N LEU A 219 -1.58 -14.78 -27.99
CA LEU A 219 -0.52 -15.38 -28.83
C LEU A 219 -0.79 -16.86 -29.10
N CYS A 220 -1.18 -17.63 -28.09
CA CYS A 220 -1.53 -19.03 -28.24
C CYS A 220 -2.75 -19.20 -29.18
N ALA A 221 -3.81 -18.44 -28.97
CA ALA A 221 -5.00 -18.48 -29.80
C ALA A 221 -4.73 -18.09 -31.25
N GLY A 222 -3.88 -17.06 -31.48
CA GLY A 222 -3.43 -16.65 -32.80
C GLY A 222 -2.63 -17.74 -33.51
N ALA A 223 -1.69 -18.37 -32.80
CA ALA A 223 -0.89 -19.48 -33.35
C ALA A 223 -1.76 -20.68 -33.75
N MET A 224 -2.70 -21.06 -32.87
CA MET A 224 -3.67 -22.14 -33.12
C MET A 224 -4.57 -21.82 -34.32
N SER A 225 -5.00 -20.58 -34.49
CA SER A 225 -5.83 -20.14 -35.60
C SER A 225 -5.05 -20.26 -36.93
N VAL A 226 -3.80 -19.82 -36.96
CA VAL A 226 -2.92 -19.95 -38.16
C VAL A 226 -2.72 -21.43 -38.52
N GLU A 227 -2.52 -22.30 -37.53
CA GLU A 227 -2.36 -23.74 -37.78
C GLU A 227 -3.66 -24.37 -38.29
N ALA A 228 -4.81 -24.05 -37.68
CA ALA A 228 -6.11 -24.62 -38.08
C ALA A 228 -6.49 -24.29 -39.51
N ILE A 229 -6.21 -23.09 -39.99
CA ILE A 229 -6.45 -22.68 -41.39
C ILE A 229 -5.31 -23.09 -42.36
N LYS A 230 -4.31 -23.85 -41.89
CA LYS A 230 -3.09 -24.19 -42.65
C LYS A 230 -2.40 -22.95 -43.21
N GLY A 231 -2.34 -21.89 -42.41
CA GLY A 231 -1.74 -20.60 -42.78
C GLY A 231 -0.22 -20.65 -42.95
N SER A 232 0.33 -19.67 -43.66
CA SER A 232 1.77 -19.57 -43.90
C SER A 232 2.48 -18.92 -42.71
N LYS A 233 3.64 -19.47 -42.31
CA LYS A 233 4.55 -18.86 -41.32
C LYS A 233 5.41 -17.72 -41.90
N LYS A 234 5.42 -17.51 -43.23
CA LYS A 234 6.27 -16.50 -43.89
C LYS A 234 6.08 -15.07 -43.36
N PRO A 235 4.86 -14.60 -43.02
CA PRO A 235 4.68 -13.25 -42.46
C PRO A 235 5.34 -13.03 -41.08
N PHE A 236 5.68 -14.10 -40.38
CA PHE A 236 6.33 -14.05 -39.05
C PHE A 236 7.85 -14.23 -39.11
N ASP A 237 8.47 -14.13 -40.32
CA ASP A 237 9.92 -14.24 -40.49
C ASP A 237 10.63 -13.07 -39.77
N ALA A 238 11.64 -13.39 -38.97
CA ALA A 238 12.41 -12.42 -38.22
C ALA A 238 13.01 -11.29 -39.05
N ARG A 239 13.35 -11.55 -40.33
CA ARG A 239 13.88 -10.54 -41.26
C ARG A 239 12.90 -9.41 -41.53
N ILE A 240 11.59 -9.71 -41.54
CA ILE A 240 10.52 -8.71 -41.71
C ILE A 240 10.47 -7.80 -40.48
N HIS A 241 10.51 -8.38 -39.28
CA HIS A 241 10.47 -7.62 -38.02
C HIS A 241 11.73 -6.77 -37.84
N ASN A 242 12.91 -7.31 -38.15
CA ASN A 242 14.17 -6.58 -38.15
C ASN A 242 14.17 -5.39 -39.11
N ALA A 243 13.63 -5.57 -40.34
CA ALA A 243 13.51 -4.50 -41.31
C ALA A 243 12.56 -3.38 -40.86
N ARG A 244 11.54 -3.70 -40.06
CA ARG A 244 10.60 -2.71 -39.45
C ARG A 244 11.22 -1.93 -38.30
N GLY A 245 12.25 -2.45 -37.62
CA GLY A 245 13.00 -1.77 -36.57
C GLY A 245 12.22 -1.53 -35.27
N HIS A 246 11.09 -2.18 -35.07
CA HIS A 246 10.35 -2.14 -33.82
C HIS A 246 10.97 -3.07 -32.77
N ARG A 247 11.11 -2.59 -31.55
CA ARG A 247 11.49 -3.44 -30.41
C ARG A 247 10.21 -4.05 -29.82
N GLY A 248 10.13 -5.36 -29.75
CA GLY A 248 8.98 -6.11 -29.19
C GLY A 248 8.23 -6.92 -30.22
#